data_e9eb30e07ba76a2dbf6cb06d554d0e08
#
_entry.id   e9eb30e07ba76a2dbf6cb06d554d0e08
#
_cell.length_a   1.000
_cell.length_b   1.000
_cell.length_c   1.000
_cell.angle_alpha   90.00
_cell.angle_beta   90.00
_cell.angle_gamma   90.00
#
_symmetry.space_group_name_H-M   'P 1'
#
loop_
_entity.id
_entity.type
_entity.pdbx_description
1 polymer ?
#
loop_
_entity_poly.entity_id
_entity_poly.type
_entity_poly.pdbx_seq_one_letter_code
_entity_poly.pdbx_strand_id
1 'polypeptide(L)'
;IPAVLTALTKLKAPGIDRILLERLGSEDVGIRAAAATNIGDVRPDGGVDALIAAYKRGEADLVFDTRAAALEALSKYGAAAAVPPLRVALGDKDWAVRLKAAELLKGLDPAIETARAIRPAPSFRPVDYESPALVNPTVSPHVYIETAKGTIEIELDVLDAPLTVDNFIALVRKGYFDGLSFHRV
;
A
#
# COMPACT_ATOMS: atom_id res chain seq x y z
N ILE A 1 6.01 -4.62 18.24
CA ILE A 1 6.56 -3.24 18.29
C ILE A 1 5.51 -2.20 17.90
N PRO A 2 4.72 -2.31 16.79
CA PRO A 2 3.71 -1.31 16.44
C PRO A 2 2.75 -0.93 17.58
N ALA A 3 2.15 -1.92 18.24
CA ALA A 3 1.25 -1.69 19.38
C ALA A 3 1.92 -0.96 20.56
N VAL A 4 3.22 -1.20 20.78
CA VAL A 4 3.98 -0.51 21.84
C VAL A 4 4.16 0.96 21.49
N LEU A 5 4.47 1.30 20.24
CA LEU A 5 4.56 2.70 19.80
C LEU A 5 3.25 3.43 20.03
N THR A 6 2.13 2.82 19.65
CA THR A 6 0.79 3.39 19.86
C THR A 6 0.46 3.56 21.35
N ALA A 7 0.83 2.59 22.19
CA ALA A 7 0.64 2.71 23.64
C ALA A 7 1.45 3.85 24.25
N LEU A 8 2.74 3.96 23.90
CA LEU A 8 3.62 5.03 24.36
C LEU A 8 3.14 6.41 23.89
N THR A 9 2.62 6.51 22.67
CA THR A 9 2.03 7.73 22.13
C THR A 9 0.80 8.14 22.94
N LYS A 10 -0.11 7.23 23.22
CA LYS A 10 -1.32 7.49 24.04
C LYS A 10 -0.96 7.91 25.46
N LEU A 11 0.08 7.33 26.03
CA LEU A 11 0.59 7.67 27.37
C LEU A 11 1.41 8.97 27.39
N LYS A 12 1.64 9.58 26.23
CA LYS A 12 2.50 10.78 26.08
C LYS A 12 3.88 10.57 26.74
N ALA A 13 4.47 9.39 26.50
CA ALA A 13 5.75 9.02 27.10
C ALA A 13 6.85 10.04 26.77
N PRO A 14 7.69 10.44 27.72
CA PRO A 14 8.79 11.37 27.47
C PRO A 14 9.69 10.89 26.32
N GLY A 15 9.97 11.77 25.36
CA GLY A 15 10.86 11.47 24.22
C GLY A 15 10.22 10.61 23.13
N ILE A 16 8.90 10.40 23.17
CA ILE A 16 8.18 9.63 22.15
C ILE A 16 8.37 10.24 20.77
N ASP A 17 8.41 11.55 20.63
CA ASP A 17 8.62 12.29 19.39
C ASP A 17 9.87 11.81 18.65
N ARG A 18 11.00 11.77 19.35
CA ARG A 18 12.27 11.31 18.80
C ARG A 18 12.22 9.83 18.40
N ILE A 19 11.59 9.01 19.25
CA ILE A 19 11.46 7.57 18.97
C ILE A 19 10.64 7.35 17.70
N LEU A 20 9.52 8.07 17.52
CA LEU A 20 8.69 7.93 16.33
C LEU A 20 9.42 8.36 15.06
N LEU A 21 10.12 9.50 15.08
CA LEU A 21 10.93 9.97 13.96
C LEU A 21 12.02 8.96 13.59
N GLU A 22 12.71 8.39 14.58
CA GLU A 22 13.72 7.34 14.36
C GLU A 22 13.10 6.07 13.74
N ARG A 23 11.91 5.66 14.18
CA ARG A 23 11.24 4.44 13.70
C ARG A 23 10.70 4.54 12.27
N LEU A 24 10.57 5.72 11.70
CA LEU A 24 10.35 5.87 10.25
C LEU A 24 11.50 5.31 9.41
N GLY A 25 12.69 5.17 9.98
CA GLY A 25 13.86 4.55 9.35
C GLY A 25 13.93 3.02 9.47
N SER A 26 12.98 2.35 10.16
CA SER A 26 13.00 0.90 10.36
C SER A 26 12.97 0.11 9.03
N GLU A 27 13.60 -1.06 9.00
CA GLU A 27 13.48 -1.99 7.87
C GLU A 27 12.07 -2.63 7.80
N ASP A 28 11.42 -2.78 8.94
CA ASP A 28 10.06 -3.34 9.03
C ASP A 28 9.00 -2.32 8.61
N VAL A 29 8.25 -2.64 7.55
CA VAL A 29 7.18 -1.79 7.00
C VAL A 29 6.09 -1.49 8.03
N GLY A 30 5.70 -2.49 8.84
CA GLY A 30 4.67 -2.32 9.87
C GLY A 30 5.11 -1.35 10.98
N ILE A 31 6.40 -1.34 11.32
CA ILE A 31 6.96 -0.38 12.28
C ILE A 31 6.96 1.02 11.68
N ARG A 32 7.36 1.18 10.40
CA ARG A 32 7.32 2.47 9.71
C ARG A 32 5.90 3.02 9.61
N ALA A 33 4.95 2.18 9.23
CA ALA A 33 3.54 2.59 9.12
C ALA A 33 2.97 3.02 10.48
N ALA A 34 3.24 2.26 11.55
CA ALA A 34 2.82 2.64 12.89
C ALA A 34 3.48 3.94 13.37
N ALA A 35 4.76 4.14 13.09
CA ALA A 35 5.47 5.37 13.41
C ALA A 35 4.83 6.56 12.68
N ALA A 36 4.57 6.43 11.37
CA ALA A 36 3.93 7.48 10.58
C ALA A 36 2.54 7.86 11.15
N THR A 37 1.70 6.86 11.45
CA THR A 37 0.37 7.08 12.04
C THR A 37 0.47 7.87 13.35
N ASN A 38 1.36 7.44 14.26
CA ASN A 38 1.53 8.09 15.56
C ASN A 38 2.16 9.50 15.46
N ILE A 39 3.03 9.75 14.46
CA ILE A 39 3.54 11.10 14.16
C ILE A 39 2.38 12.04 13.79
N GLY A 40 1.40 11.57 13.03
CA GLY A 40 0.21 12.35 12.73
C GLY A 40 -0.60 12.74 13.97
N ASP A 41 -0.59 11.93 15.03
CA ASP A 41 -1.30 12.19 16.28
C ASP A 41 -0.52 13.16 17.19
N VAL A 42 0.80 12.97 17.30
CA VAL A 42 1.69 13.79 18.15
C VAL A 42 2.05 15.11 17.47
N ARG A 43 2.27 15.09 16.17
CA ARG A 43 2.69 16.21 15.33
C ARG A 43 3.98 16.89 15.82
N PRO A 44 5.08 16.11 15.98
CA PRO A 44 6.36 16.67 16.43
C PRO A 44 6.95 17.65 15.41
N ASP A 45 7.86 18.50 15.88
CA ASP A 45 8.68 19.35 15.00
C ASP A 45 9.46 18.48 14.01
N GLY A 46 9.53 18.91 12.74
CA GLY A 46 10.15 18.13 11.67
C GLY A 46 9.31 16.95 11.16
N GLY A 47 8.13 16.69 11.75
CA GLY A 47 7.26 15.57 11.38
C GLY A 47 6.80 15.62 9.92
N VAL A 48 6.53 16.81 9.37
CA VAL A 48 6.12 16.96 7.95
C VAL A 48 7.19 16.45 7.01
N ASP A 49 8.43 16.92 7.16
CA ASP A 49 9.55 16.52 6.30
C ASP A 49 9.86 15.02 6.44
N ALA A 50 9.81 14.51 7.67
CA ALA A 50 10.01 13.10 7.96
C ALA A 50 8.94 12.21 7.31
N LEU A 51 7.67 12.63 7.31
CA LEU A 51 6.57 11.90 6.65
C LEU A 51 6.69 11.93 5.12
N ILE A 52 7.09 13.06 4.54
CA ILE A 52 7.37 13.17 3.10
C ILE A 52 8.52 12.21 2.71
N ALA A 53 9.58 12.18 3.51
CA ALA A 53 10.69 11.25 3.30
C ALA A 53 10.25 9.79 3.44
N ALA A 54 9.40 9.47 4.43
CA ALA A 54 8.85 8.13 4.62
C ALA A 54 7.96 7.69 3.45
N TYR A 55 7.14 8.59 2.90
CA TYR A 55 6.37 8.32 1.69
C TYR A 55 7.29 7.94 0.52
N LYS A 56 8.32 8.75 0.25
CA LYS A 56 9.30 8.48 -0.82
C LYS A 56 10.04 7.16 -0.62
N ARG A 57 10.52 6.88 0.60
CA ARG A 57 11.17 5.61 0.92
C ARG A 57 10.23 4.44 0.66
N GLY A 58 8.94 4.56 1.00
CA GLY A 58 7.91 3.55 0.79
C GLY A 58 7.62 3.22 -0.67
N GLU A 59 8.10 4.02 -1.64
CA GLU A 59 7.97 3.70 -3.07
C GLU A 59 8.73 2.42 -3.46
N ALA A 60 9.78 2.06 -2.72
CA ALA A 60 10.52 0.82 -2.90
C ALA A 60 9.84 -0.39 -2.25
N ASP A 61 8.87 -0.19 -1.36
CA ASP A 61 8.19 -1.27 -0.65
C ASP A 61 7.24 -2.03 -1.61
N LEU A 62 7.10 -3.34 -1.37
CA LEU A 62 6.13 -4.20 -2.07
C LEU A 62 4.69 -3.89 -1.66
N VAL A 63 4.49 -3.35 -0.47
CA VAL A 63 3.18 -3.01 0.10
C VAL A 63 3.06 -1.48 0.29
N PHE A 64 1.86 -0.98 0.41
CA PHE A 64 1.59 0.46 0.41
C PHE A 64 1.39 1.08 1.80
N ASP A 65 1.46 0.28 2.86
CA ASP A 65 1.07 0.67 4.23
C ASP A 65 1.80 1.91 4.73
N THR A 66 3.13 1.99 4.57
CA THR A 66 3.90 3.17 4.99
C THR A 66 3.48 4.41 4.22
N ARG A 67 3.25 4.29 2.90
CA ARG A 67 2.84 5.43 2.06
C ARG A 67 1.46 5.94 2.45
N ALA A 68 0.50 5.04 2.63
CA ALA A 68 -0.86 5.40 3.04
C ALA A 68 -0.86 6.06 4.43
N ALA A 69 -0.14 5.49 5.40
CA ALA A 69 -0.02 6.03 6.74
C ALA A 69 0.66 7.41 6.76
N ALA A 70 1.69 7.62 5.96
CA ALA A 70 2.38 8.90 5.85
C ALA A 70 1.44 9.99 5.28
N LEU A 71 0.65 9.69 4.26
CA LEU A 71 -0.30 10.64 3.67
C LEU A 71 -1.43 10.99 4.66
N GLU A 72 -1.96 10.00 5.36
CA GLU A 72 -2.96 10.22 6.40
C GLU A 72 -2.41 11.07 7.55
N ALA A 73 -1.19 10.79 7.99
CA ALA A 73 -0.51 11.59 9.01
C ALA A 73 -0.29 13.04 8.54
N LEU A 74 0.15 13.25 7.30
CA LEU A 74 0.33 14.59 6.71
C LEU A 74 -0.98 15.38 6.71
N SER A 75 -2.13 14.75 6.44
CA SER A 75 -3.43 15.43 6.43
C SER A 75 -3.76 16.06 7.80
N LYS A 76 -3.26 15.50 8.89
CA LYS A 76 -3.44 16.02 10.25
C LYS A 76 -2.62 17.29 10.54
N TYR A 77 -1.61 17.59 9.70
CA TYR A 77 -0.86 18.86 9.77
C TYR A 77 -1.54 20.01 9.01
N GLY A 78 -2.67 19.73 8.36
CA GLY A 78 -3.46 20.72 7.64
C GLY A 78 -3.12 20.84 6.15
N ALA A 79 -3.94 21.62 5.44
CA ALA A 79 -3.91 21.68 3.97
C ALA A 79 -2.55 22.13 3.41
N ALA A 80 -1.89 23.11 4.04
CA ALA A 80 -0.61 23.64 3.56
C ALA A 80 0.48 22.56 3.48
N ALA A 81 0.54 21.66 4.47
CA ALA A 81 1.51 20.57 4.51
C ALA A 81 1.08 19.38 3.65
N ALA A 82 -0.22 19.09 3.59
CA ALA A 82 -0.74 17.86 3.01
C ALA A 82 -1.03 17.95 1.49
N VAL A 83 -1.56 19.07 1.00
CA VAL A 83 -2.04 19.16 -0.38
C VAL A 83 -0.93 18.88 -1.42
N PRO A 84 0.30 19.41 -1.30
CA PRO A 84 1.34 19.12 -2.30
C PRO A 84 1.68 17.63 -2.40
N PRO A 85 2.02 16.90 -1.32
CA PRO A 85 2.32 15.47 -1.39
C PRO A 85 1.10 14.62 -1.79
N LEU A 86 -0.11 14.98 -1.37
CA LEU A 86 -1.33 14.28 -1.78
C LEU A 86 -1.59 14.39 -3.28
N ARG A 87 -1.32 15.54 -3.90
CA ARG A 87 -1.43 15.70 -5.37
C ARG A 87 -0.45 14.79 -6.10
N VAL A 88 0.77 14.63 -5.60
CA VAL A 88 1.76 13.69 -6.15
C VAL A 88 1.23 12.25 -6.02
N ALA A 89 0.67 11.92 -4.86
CA ALA A 89 0.16 10.58 -4.57
C ALA A 89 -1.07 10.15 -5.40
N LEU A 90 -1.77 11.08 -6.07
CA LEU A 90 -2.79 10.72 -7.07
C LEU A 90 -2.21 9.93 -8.26
N GLY A 91 -0.91 10.01 -8.49
CA GLY A 91 -0.17 9.25 -9.50
C GLY A 91 0.61 8.05 -8.95
N ASP A 92 0.45 7.67 -7.67
CA ASP A 92 1.17 6.55 -7.04
C ASP A 92 1.00 5.25 -7.85
N LYS A 93 1.98 4.36 -7.75
CA LYS A 93 1.92 3.05 -8.40
C LYS A 93 0.75 2.20 -7.90
N ASP A 94 0.36 2.34 -6.63
CA ASP A 94 -0.71 1.57 -6.01
C ASP A 94 -2.05 2.31 -6.03
N TRP A 95 -3.07 1.61 -6.53
CA TRP A 95 -4.42 2.15 -6.60
C TRP A 95 -4.98 2.57 -5.24
N ALA A 96 -4.70 1.79 -4.17
CA ALA A 96 -5.15 2.10 -2.82
C ALA A 96 -4.58 3.44 -2.32
N VAL A 97 -3.32 3.75 -2.63
CA VAL A 97 -2.70 5.03 -2.29
C VAL A 97 -3.34 6.19 -3.05
N ARG A 98 -3.63 6.01 -4.35
CA ARG A 98 -4.32 7.03 -5.16
C ARG A 98 -5.72 7.36 -4.61
N LEU A 99 -6.49 6.32 -4.24
CA LEU A 99 -7.81 6.50 -3.63
C LEU A 99 -7.71 7.22 -2.28
N LYS A 100 -6.77 6.82 -1.42
CA LYS A 100 -6.53 7.47 -0.13
C LYS A 100 -6.14 8.95 -0.31
N ALA A 101 -5.26 9.25 -1.26
CA ALA A 101 -4.88 10.61 -1.56
C ALA A 101 -6.06 11.46 -2.04
N ALA A 102 -6.92 10.91 -2.88
CA ALA A 102 -8.12 11.60 -3.37
C ALA A 102 -9.14 11.88 -2.26
N GLU A 103 -9.37 10.89 -1.39
CA GLU A 103 -10.23 11.02 -0.22
C GLU A 103 -9.75 12.14 0.71
N LEU A 104 -8.45 12.13 1.05
CA LEU A 104 -7.84 13.13 1.93
C LEU A 104 -7.85 14.53 1.31
N LEU A 105 -7.56 14.66 0.00
CA LEU A 105 -7.64 15.93 -0.71
C LEU A 105 -9.04 16.50 -0.68
N LYS A 106 -10.06 15.67 -0.96
CA LYS A 106 -11.46 16.09 -0.92
C LYS A 106 -11.89 16.53 0.48
N GLY A 107 -11.36 15.89 1.53
CA GLY A 107 -11.61 16.27 2.91
C GLY A 107 -10.96 17.60 3.30
N LEU A 108 -9.80 17.93 2.73
CA LEU A 108 -9.08 19.17 3.01
C LEU A 108 -9.58 20.36 2.18
N ASP A 109 -9.98 20.12 0.94
CA ASP A 109 -10.54 21.12 0.03
C ASP A 109 -11.54 20.46 -0.94
N PRO A 110 -12.85 20.57 -0.67
CA PRO A 110 -13.88 19.99 -1.51
C PRO A 110 -13.92 20.51 -2.96
N ALA A 111 -13.28 21.66 -3.22
CA ALA A 111 -13.21 22.23 -4.57
C ALA A 111 -12.17 21.53 -5.45
N ILE A 112 -11.29 20.73 -4.88
CA ILE A 112 -10.28 19.98 -5.63
C ILE A 112 -10.96 18.85 -6.41
N GLU A 113 -10.91 18.93 -7.74
CA GLU A 113 -11.40 17.89 -8.62
C GLU A 113 -10.39 16.73 -8.69
N THR A 114 -10.63 15.65 -7.93
CA THR A 114 -9.72 14.49 -7.85
C THR A 114 -10.04 13.42 -8.88
N ALA A 115 -11.31 13.31 -9.31
CA ALA A 115 -11.78 12.23 -10.19
C ALA A 115 -11.02 12.17 -11.54
N ARG A 116 -10.66 13.33 -12.10
CA ARG A 116 -9.87 13.42 -13.35
C ARG A 116 -8.38 13.21 -13.15
N ALA A 117 -7.89 13.42 -11.93
CA ALA A 117 -6.47 13.28 -11.60
C ALA A 117 -6.12 11.83 -11.23
N ILE A 118 -7.08 11.07 -10.70
CA ILE A 118 -6.90 9.64 -10.47
C ILE A 118 -7.01 8.95 -11.83
N ARG A 119 -5.88 8.36 -12.26
CA ARG A 119 -5.84 7.56 -13.47
C ARG A 119 -5.67 6.10 -13.10
N PRO A 120 -6.39 5.16 -13.77
CA PRO A 120 -6.08 3.75 -13.62
C PRO A 120 -4.61 3.52 -13.96
N ALA A 121 -3.98 2.57 -13.27
CA ALA A 121 -2.65 2.13 -13.66
C ALA A 121 -2.71 1.65 -15.12
N PRO A 122 -1.72 1.99 -15.95
CA PRO A 122 -1.68 1.44 -17.29
C PRO A 122 -1.66 -0.09 -17.20
N SER A 123 -2.43 -0.75 -18.07
CA SER A 123 -2.33 -2.20 -18.20
C SER A 123 -0.92 -2.54 -18.65
N PHE A 124 -0.22 -3.35 -17.87
CA PHE A 124 1.14 -3.81 -18.22
C PHE A 124 1.12 -4.88 -19.34
N ARG A 125 -0.06 -5.37 -19.66
CA ARG A 125 -0.26 -6.43 -20.63
C ARG A 125 -1.59 -6.20 -21.36
N PRO A 126 -1.58 -6.09 -22.68
CA PRO A 126 -2.82 -6.21 -23.43
C PRO A 126 -3.41 -7.59 -23.16
N VAL A 127 -4.66 -7.64 -22.74
CA VAL A 127 -5.40 -8.89 -22.56
C VAL A 127 -6.20 -9.11 -23.83
N ASP A 128 -5.96 -10.24 -24.49
CA ASP A 128 -6.82 -10.71 -25.57
C ASP A 128 -8.04 -11.42 -24.95
N TYR A 129 -9.11 -10.66 -24.78
CA TYR A 129 -10.35 -11.17 -24.19
C TYR A 129 -11.06 -12.22 -25.04
N GLU A 130 -10.69 -12.36 -26.32
CA GLU A 130 -11.23 -13.36 -27.24
C GLU A 130 -10.34 -14.61 -27.32
N SER A 131 -9.24 -14.64 -26.59
CA SER A 131 -8.33 -15.77 -26.54
C SER A 131 -9.08 -17.08 -26.21
N PRO A 132 -8.88 -18.15 -26.94
CA PRO A 132 -9.48 -19.45 -26.62
C PRO A 132 -9.18 -19.95 -25.21
N ALA A 133 -8.03 -19.61 -24.68
CA ALA A 133 -7.64 -19.95 -23.31
C ALA A 133 -8.50 -19.26 -22.23
N LEU A 134 -9.11 -18.12 -22.56
CA LEU A 134 -10.03 -17.41 -21.67
C LEU A 134 -11.49 -17.75 -21.95
N VAL A 135 -11.86 -17.88 -23.23
CA VAL A 135 -13.27 -18.07 -23.65
C VAL A 135 -13.70 -19.54 -23.54
N ASN A 136 -12.79 -20.47 -23.81
CA ASN A 136 -13.07 -21.90 -23.75
C ASN A 136 -11.87 -22.68 -23.19
N PRO A 137 -11.54 -22.48 -21.88
CA PRO A 137 -10.43 -23.17 -21.26
C PRO A 137 -10.66 -24.69 -21.23
N THR A 138 -9.65 -25.45 -21.60
CA THR A 138 -9.72 -26.92 -21.66
C THR A 138 -9.08 -27.60 -20.45
N VAL A 139 -8.38 -26.86 -19.61
CA VAL A 139 -7.67 -27.37 -18.42
C VAL A 139 -7.77 -26.37 -17.27
N SER A 140 -7.90 -26.90 -16.05
CA SER A 140 -7.74 -26.12 -14.82
C SER A 140 -6.27 -26.11 -14.42
N PRO A 141 -5.60 -24.94 -14.40
CA PRO A 141 -4.20 -24.85 -14.00
C PRO A 141 -4.03 -25.15 -12.52
N HIS A 142 -2.92 -25.81 -12.18
CA HIS A 142 -2.50 -26.01 -10.80
C HIS A 142 -1.37 -25.03 -10.45
N VAL A 143 -1.40 -24.48 -9.25
CA VAL A 143 -0.36 -23.64 -8.68
C VAL A 143 0.15 -24.28 -7.41
N TYR A 144 1.46 -24.26 -7.21
CA TYR A 144 2.13 -24.81 -6.05
C TYR A 144 2.75 -23.65 -5.25
N ILE A 145 2.29 -23.48 -4.00
CA ILE A 145 2.86 -22.50 -3.08
C ILE A 145 3.84 -23.21 -2.16
N GLU A 146 5.11 -22.99 -2.37
CA GLU A 146 6.17 -23.55 -1.55
C GLU A 146 6.37 -22.70 -0.29
N THR A 147 6.25 -23.32 0.88
CA THR A 147 6.44 -22.66 2.17
C THR A 147 7.46 -23.40 3.02
N ALA A 148 7.95 -22.76 4.07
CA ALA A 148 8.81 -23.43 5.07
C ALA A 148 8.11 -24.60 5.80
N LYS A 149 6.78 -24.73 5.67
CA LYS A 149 5.95 -25.77 6.31
C LYS A 149 5.51 -26.85 5.33
N GLY A 150 5.82 -26.72 4.05
CA GLY A 150 5.43 -27.65 2.99
C GLY A 150 4.79 -26.95 1.81
N THR A 151 4.40 -27.71 0.80
CA THR A 151 3.79 -27.23 -0.43
C THR A 151 2.28 -27.27 -0.34
N ILE A 152 1.62 -26.20 -0.75
CA ILE A 152 0.16 -26.12 -0.89
C ILE A 152 -0.12 -26.17 -2.40
N GLU A 153 -0.91 -27.15 -2.82
CA GLU A 153 -1.40 -27.27 -4.19
C GLU A 153 -2.79 -26.66 -4.30
N ILE A 154 -3.00 -25.83 -5.31
CA ILE A 154 -4.26 -25.14 -5.60
C ILE A 154 -4.64 -25.40 -7.06
N GLU A 155 -5.80 -25.96 -7.29
CA GLU A 155 -6.45 -25.99 -8.61
C GLU A 155 -7.20 -24.66 -8.79
N LEU A 156 -6.94 -23.99 -9.93
CA LEU A 156 -7.55 -22.70 -10.21
C LEU A 156 -8.81 -22.91 -11.07
N ASP A 157 -9.94 -22.38 -10.60
CA ASP A 157 -11.21 -22.45 -11.29
C ASP A 157 -11.26 -21.44 -12.46
N VAL A 158 -10.78 -21.88 -13.60
CA VAL A 158 -10.70 -21.05 -14.80
C VAL A 158 -12.06 -20.89 -15.47
N LEU A 159 -13.02 -21.78 -15.24
CA LEU A 159 -14.37 -21.67 -15.80
C LEU A 159 -15.17 -20.55 -15.14
N ASP A 160 -15.08 -20.44 -13.82
CA ASP A 160 -15.85 -19.45 -13.09
C ASP A 160 -15.15 -18.07 -13.08
N ALA A 161 -13.81 -18.03 -13.18
CA ALA A 161 -13.05 -16.78 -13.07
C ALA A 161 -11.86 -16.66 -14.03
N PRO A 162 -12.07 -16.77 -15.35
CA PRO A 162 -10.97 -16.89 -16.34
C PRO A 162 -10.00 -15.70 -16.30
N LEU A 163 -10.47 -14.47 -16.19
CA LEU A 163 -9.61 -13.28 -16.14
C LEU A 163 -8.82 -13.19 -14.84
N THR A 164 -9.42 -13.62 -13.73
CA THR A 164 -8.75 -13.64 -12.41
C THR A 164 -7.64 -14.67 -12.42
N VAL A 165 -7.90 -15.87 -12.96
CA VAL A 165 -6.93 -16.93 -13.09
C VAL A 165 -5.77 -16.51 -14.00
N ASP A 166 -6.07 -15.92 -15.18
CA ASP A 166 -5.04 -15.45 -16.10
C ASP A 166 -4.13 -14.37 -15.47
N ASN A 167 -4.73 -13.41 -14.77
CA ASN A 167 -3.96 -12.39 -14.07
C ASN A 167 -3.11 -12.99 -12.95
N PHE A 168 -3.68 -13.92 -12.16
CA PHE A 168 -2.96 -14.59 -11.08
C PHE A 168 -1.75 -15.37 -11.62
N ILE A 169 -1.93 -16.16 -12.68
CA ILE A 169 -0.84 -16.91 -13.33
C ILE A 169 0.23 -15.95 -13.87
N ALA A 170 -0.18 -14.82 -14.47
CA ALA A 170 0.76 -13.82 -14.94
C ALA A 170 1.61 -13.21 -13.82
N LEU A 171 1.03 -13.00 -12.63
CA LEU A 171 1.74 -12.52 -11.44
C LEU A 171 2.68 -13.61 -10.88
N VAL A 172 2.21 -14.87 -10.78
CA VAL A 172 3.03 -16.01 -10.35
C VAL A 172 4.29 -16.13 -11.24
N ARG A 173 4.12 -16.10 -12.56
CA ARG A 173 5.25 -16.18 -13.50
C ARG A 173 6.26 -15.03 -13.39
N LYS A 174 5.86 -13.91 -12.82
CA LYS A 174 6.73 -12.76 -12.54
C LYS A 174 7.41 -12.83 -11.17
N GLY A 175 7.17 -13.87 -10.37
CA GLY A 175 7.66 -13.96 -9.00
C GLY A 175 7.03 -12.95 -8.05
N TYR A 176 5.86 -12.41 -8.38
CA TYR A 176 5.22 -11.35 -7.57
C TYR A 176 4.94 -11.79 -6.13
N PHE A 177 4.67 -13.08 -5.92
CA PHE A 177 4.33 -13.64 -4.62
C PHE A 177 5.54 -14.19 -3.85
N ASP A 178 6.72 -14.20 -4.46
CA ASP A 178 7.93 -14.75 -3.83
C ASP A 178 8.34 -13.89 -2.64
N GLY A 179 8.60 -14.54 -1.51
CA GLY A 179 8.99 -13.89 -0.26
C GLY A 179 7.85 -13.21 0.51
N LEU A 180 6.59 -13.29 0.03
CA LEU A 180 5.45 -12.80 0.78
C LEU A 180 5.09 -13.76 1.92
N SER A 181 4.39 -13.26 2.92
CA SER A 181 3.86 -14.05 4.03
C SER A 181 2.35 -13.96 4.10
N PHE A 182 1.71 -15.02 4.61
CA PHE A 182 0.29 -14.96 4.97
C PHE A 182 0.14 -14.04 6.19
N HIS A 183 -0.57 -12.94 6.02
CA HIS A 183 -0.79 -11.94 7.08
C HIS A 183 -2.13 -12.16 7.82
N ARG A 184 -3.00 -13.01 7.26
CA ARG A 184 -4.24 -13.49 7.87
C ARG A 184 -4.45 -14.95 7.53
N VAL A 185 -4.87 -15.73 8.50
CA VAL A 185 -5.29 -17.12 8.38
C VAL A 185 -6.67 -17.25 9.02
#